data_c82ced992b9142428e7cd9a15ea1dae7
#
_entry.id   c82ced992b9142428e7cd9a15ea1dae7
#
_cell.length_a   1.000
_cell.length_b   1.000
_cell.length_c   1.000
_cell.angle_alpha   90.00
_cell.angle_beta   90.00
_cell.angle_gamma   90.00
#
_symmetry.space_group_name_H-M   'P 1'
#
loop_
_entity.id
_entity.type
_entity.pdbx_description
1 polymer ?
#
loop_
_entity_poly.entity_id
_entity_poly.type
_entity_poly.pdbx_seq_one_letter_code
_entity_poly.pdbx_strand_id
1 'polypeptide(L)'
;MLLTAPVEALWNDLQSVRARLLKEIEGLSQAQVDGRTSDKDWSIGEIVHHLTLAEIGTGKVTSKVLKEAGDAVKPFPADLKGFTPLTTPSGGRAEAPPAVWPEPGKPLPELVADMKAARERSRQSIERLAAVDPRPLTFPHPRLGSLDLAQWWMLQAWHDGIHLEQVRGVKSEPEFPPA
;
A
#
# COMPACT_ATOMS: atom_id res chain seq x y z
N MET A 1 14.56 7.23 14.22
CA MET A 1 15.74 7.58 13.39
C MET A 1 15.32 8.66 12.40
N LEU A 2 16.20 9.64 12.09
CA LEU A 2 15.94 10.60 11.01
C LEU A 2 16.02 9.84 9.67
N LEU A 3 15.03 10.07 8.80
CA LEU A 3 15.04 9.51 7.45
C LEU A 3 15.98 10.33 6.56
N THR A 4 16.58 9.69 5.56
CA THR A 4 17.25 10.40 4.47
C THR A 4 16.20 11.08 3.59
N ALA A 5 16.55 12.20 2.94
CA ALA A 5 15.59 13.00 2.18
C ALA A 5 14.77 12.21 1.15
N PRO A 6 15.34 11.27 0.36
CA PRO A 6 14.54 10.44 -0.55
C PRO A 6 13.55 9.52 0.15
N VAL A 7 13.94 8.95 1.30
CA VAL A 7 13.06 8.06 2.08
C VAL A 7 11.98 8.86 2.81
N GLU A 8 12.30 10.08 3.26
CA GLU A 8 11.31 10.98 3.84
C GLU A 8 10.24 11.40 2.82
N ALA A 9 10.66 11.73 1.60
CA ALA A 9 9.72 12.03 0.52
C ALA A 9 8.79 10.85 0.24
N LEU A 10 9.34 9.64 0.11
CA LEU A 10 8.56 8.41 -0.06
C LEU A 10 7.58 8.16 1.10
N TRP A 11 8.04 8.37 2.34
CA TRP A 11 7.16 8.24 3.51
C TRP A 11 6.02 9.26 3.50
N ASN A 12 6.31 10.51 3.12
CA ASN A 12 5.30 11.55 3.03
C ASN A 12 4.24 11.24 1.95
N ASP A 13 4.64 10.67 0.81
CA ASP A 13 3.72 10.21 -0.23
C ASP A 13 2.79 9.11 0.30
N LEU A 14 3.36 8.09 0.98
CA LEU A 14 2.60 7.03 1.63
C LEU A 14 1.58 7.57 2.64
N GLN A 15 1.98 8.53 3.46
CA GLN A 15 1.10 9.14 4.47
C GLN A 15 0.00 9.99 3.82
N SER A 16 0.35 10.78 2.81
CA SER A 16 -0.59 11.68 2.12
C SER A 16 -1.72 10.92 1.45
N VAL A 17 -1.40 9.88 0.67
CA VAL A 17 -2.44 9.10 -0.03
C VAL A 17 -3.32 8.33 0.96
N ARG A 18 -2.73 7.76 2.02
CA ARG A 18 -3.48 7.06 3.07
C ARG A 18 -4.41 7.99 3.85
N ALA A 19 -3.97 9.21 4.15
CA ALA A 19 -4.81 10.20 4.83
C ALA A 19 -6.04 10.56 3.98
N ARG A 20 -5.87 10.71 2.66
CA ARG A 20 -6.99 10.93 1.74
C ARG A 20 -7.96 9.76 1.70
N LEU A 21 -7.46 8.52 1.68
CA LEU A 21 -8.30 7.32 1.73
C LEU A 21 -9.09 7.24 3.04
N LEU A 22 -8.43 7.43 4.19
CA LEU A 22 -9.09 7.42 5.49
C LEU A 22 -10.18 8.51 5.59
N LYS A 23 -9.92 9.70 5.06
CA LYS A 23 -10.92 10.77 5.00
C LYS A 23 -12.09 10.40 4.09
N GLU A 24 -11.85 9.69 3.00
CA GLU A 24 -12.90 9.28 2.06
C GLU A 24 -13.89 8.27 2.66
N ILE A 25 -13.43 7.43 3.60
CA ILE A 25 -14.25 6.41 4.26
C ILE A 25 -14.73 6.83 5.65
N GLU A 26 -14.36 8.01 6.11
CA GLU A 26 -14.74 8.52 7.44
C GLU A 26 -16.26 8.65 7.57
N GLY A 27 -16.81 8.11 8.65
CA GLY A 27 -18.24 8.24 8.96
C GLY A 27 -19.19 7.39 8.11
N LEU A 28 -18.66 6.51 7.23
CA LEU A 28 -19.51 5.60 6.47
C LEU A 28 -20.25 4.62 7.40
N SER A 29 -21.55 4.41 7.13
CA SER A 29 -22.33 3.35 7.76
C SER A 29 -21.88 1.96 7.27
N GLN A 30 -22.23 0.88 7.99
CA GLN A 30 -21.88 -0.47 7.54
C GLN A 30 -22.49 -0.78 6.15
N ALA A 31 -23.71 -0.36 5.89
CA ALA A 31 -24.33 -0.53 4.58
C ALA A 31 -23.52 0.15 3.46
N GLN A 32 -22.94 1.32 3.73
CA GLN A 32 -22.06 2.02 2.78
C GLN A 32 -20.70 1.31 2.64
N VAL A 33 -20.13 0.77 3.72
CA VAL A 33 -18.89 -0.02 3.70
C VAL A 33 -19.06 -1.30 2.87
N ASP A 34 -20.24 -1.90 2.91
CA ASP A 34 -20.58 -3.09 2.12
C ASP A 34 -21.01 -2.75 0.68
N GLY A 35 -21.11 -1.45 0.34
CA GLY A 35 -21.45 -0.95 -1.01
C GLY A 35 -20.40 -1.34 -2.04
N ARG A 36 -20.86 -1.70 -3.26
CA ARG A 36 -20.02 -2.13 -4.40
C ARG A 36 -20.67 -1.72 -5.72
N THR A 37 -19.90 -1.64 -6.79
CA THR A 37 -20.40 -1.29 -8.14
C THR A 37 -21.14 -2.44 -8.80
N SER A 38 -20.81 -3.68 -8.49
CA SER A 38 -21.50 -4.88 -8.93
C SER A 38 -21.20 -6.06 -8.00
N ASP A 39 -21.97 -7.15 -8.10
CA ASP A 39 -21.75 -8.38 -7.32
C ASP A 39 -20.39 -9.03 -7.53
N LYS A 40 -19.70 -8.68 -8.62
CA LYS A 40 -18.36 -9.19 -8.95
C LYS A 40 -17.24 -8.27 -8.46
N ASP A 41 -17.58 -7.10 -7.93
CA ASP A 41 -16.63 -6.10 -7.47
C ASP A 41 -16.47 -6.14 -5.96
N TRP A 42 -15.33 -5.72 -5.49
CA TRP A 42 -15.11 -5.55 -4.06
C TRP A 42 -15.92 -4.38 -3.51
N SER A 43 -16.44 -4.57 -2.32
CA SER A 43 -17.03 -3.50 -1.52
C SER A 43 -15.95 -2.52 -1.04
N ILE A 44 -16.36 -1.36 -0.54
CA ILE A 44 -15.43 -0.41 0.09
C ILE A 44 -14.64 -1.09 1.21
N GLY A 45 -15.30 -1.90 2.06
CA GLY A 45 -14.64 -2.62 3.14
C GLY A 45 -13.62 -3.62 2.65
N GLU A 46 -13.93 -4.37 1.59
CA GLU A 46 -12.99 -5.31 0.96
C GLU A 46 -11.79 -4.58 0.35
N ILE A 47 -12.00 -3.42 -0.29
CA ILE A 47 -10.88 -2.59 -0.80
C ILE A 47 -9.96 -2.17 0.35
N VAL A 48 -10.50 -1.67 1.46
CA VAL A 48 -9.73 -1.25 2.63
C VAL A 48 -8.95 -2.41 3.24
N HIS A 49 -9.57 -3.58 3.37
CA HIS A 49 -8.90 -4.78 3.86
C HIS A 49 -7.77 -5.24 2.92
N HIS A 50 -8.04 -5.27 1.61
CA HIS A 50 -7.03 -5.58 0.60
C HIS A 50 -5.79 -4.68 0.70
N LEU A 51 -5.98 -3.37 0.81
CA LEU A 51 -4.87 -2.42 0.96
C LEU A 51 -4.05 -2.66 2.23
N THR A 52 -4.72 -3.04 3.32
CA THR A 52 -4.05 -3.41 4.57
C THR A 52 -3.18 -4.65 4.40
N LEU A 53 -3.72 -5.70 3.76
CA LEU A 53 -2.98 -6.93 3.47
C LEU A 53 -1.80 -6.70 2.53
N ALA A 54 -1.97 -5.86 1.51
CA ALA A 54 -0.91 -5.50 0.56
C ALA A 54 0.25 -4.78 1.26
N GLU A 55 -0.04 -3.83 2.15
CA GLU A 55 0.98 -3.13 2.92
C GLU A 55 1.74 -4.07 3.88
N ILE A 56 1.03 -4.96 4.56
CA ILE A 56 1.65 -6.02 5.38
C ILE A 56 2.56 -6.90 4.51
N GLY A 57 2.13 -7.25 3.31
CA GLY A 57 2.90 -8.00 2.32
C GLY A 57 4.21 -7.30 1.96
N THR A 58 4.16 -5.99 1.66
CA THR A 58 5.35 -5.17 1.35
C THR A 58 6.34 -5.15 2.53
N GLY A 59 5.85 -5.04 3.77
CA GLY A 59 6.69 -5.15 4.97
C GLY A 59 7.36 -6.51 5.12
N LYS A 60 6.64 -7.61 4.79
CA LYS A 60 7.21 -8.97 4.78
C LYS A 60 8.29 -9.12 3.70
N VAL A 61 8.07 -8.59 2.49
CA VAL A 61 9.07 -8.56 1.42
C VAL A 61 10.32 -7.83 1.89
N THR A 62 10.19 -6.63 2.46
CA THR A 62 11.31 -5.86 3.01
C THR A 62 12.11 -6.68 4.03
N SER A 63 11.43 -7.31 4.97
CA SER A 63 12.07 -8.11 6.02
C SER A 63 12.77 -9.35 5.46
N LYS A 64 12.16 -10.03 4.49
CA LYS A 64 12.72 -11.19 3.80
C LYS A 64 14.01 -10.83 3.06
N VAL A 65 13.94 -9.81 2.19
CA VAL A 65 15.08 -9.40 1.36
C VAL A 65 16.26 -8.94 2.21
N LEU A 66 16.01 -8.14 3.25
CA LEU A 66 17.08 -7.70 4.16
C LEU A 66 17.70 -8.86 4.94
N LYS A 67 16.90 -9.85 5.35
CA LYS A 67 17.40 -11.04 6.03
C LYS A 67 18.26 -11.90 5.10
N GLU A 68 17.83 -12.09 3.85
CA GLU A 68 18.56 -12.88 2.86
C GLU A 68 19.86 -12.22 2.41
N ALA A 69 19.88 -10.89 2.33
CA ALA A 69 21.09 -10.14 1.98
C ALA A 69 22.17 -10.15 3.11
N GLY A 70 21.76 -10.29 4.38
CA GLY A 70 22.68 -10.40 5.52
C GLY A 70 23.76 -9.33 5.50
N ASP A 71 25.03 -9.75 5.61
CA ASP A 71 26.20 -8.85 5.63
C ASP A 71 26.54 -8.22 4.27
N ALA A 72 25.88 -8.64 3.19
CA ALA A 72 26.06 -8.03 1.86
C ALA A 72 25.33 -6.68 1.70
N VAL A 73 24.51 -6.30 2.67
CA VAL A 73 23.79 -5.02 2.68
C VAL A 73 24.77 -3.85 2.77
N LYS A 74 24.69 -2.94 1.79
CA LYS A 74 25.47 -1.70 1.78
C LYS A 74 24.73 -0.58 2.49
N PRO A 75 25.44 0.38 3.12
CA PRO A 75 24.83 1.55 3.73
C PRO A 75 24.13 2.42 2.68
N PHE A 76 23.15 3.21 3.11
CA PHE A 76 22.44 4.15 2.24
C PHE A 76 23.43 5.13 1.60
N PRO A 77 23.42 5.30 0.25
CA PRO A 77 24.37 6.17 -0.42
C PRO A 77 24.12 7.65 -0.08
N ALA A 78 25.15 8.34 0.39
CA ALA A 78 25.04 9.73 0.81
C ALA A 78 24.68 10.70 -0.34
N ASP A 79 25.01 10.31 -1.58
CA ASP A 79 24.77 11.09 -2.81
C ASP A 79 23.45 10.75 -3.50
N LEU A 80 22.71 9.74 -3.03
CA LEU A 80 21.43 9.35 -3.62
C LEU A 80 20.37 10.43 -3.37
N LYS A 81 19.92 11.08 -4.45
CA LYS A 81 18.94 12.17 -4.40
C LYS A 81 17.50 11.74 -4.62
N GLY A 82 17.28 10.52 -5.09
CA GLY A 82 15.96 9.96 -5.37
C GLY A 82 16.06 8.50 -5.80
N PHE A 83 14.91 7.84 -5.84
CA PHE A 83 14.79 6.46 -6.29
C PHE A 83 14.45 6.38 -7.78
N THR A 84 14.75 5.24 -8.39
CA THR A 84 14.28 4.95 -9.75
C THR A 84 12.75 4.93 -9.76
N PRO A 85 12.10 5.72 -10.63
CA PRO A 85 10.64 5.74 -10.70
C PRO A 85 10.06 4.35 -10.96
N LEU A 86 8.90 4.08 -10.34
CA LEU A 86 8.15 2.88 -10.63
C LEU A 86 7.48 3.02 -11.99
N THR A 87 7.71 2.05 -12.89
CA THR A 87 6.94 1.94 -14.13
C THR A 87 5.67 1.16 -13.85
N THR A 88 4.53 1.84 -13.88
CA THR A 88 3.22 1.20 -13.66
C THR A 88 2.59 0.82 -14.99
N PRO A 89 1.86 -0.32 -15.05
CA PRO A 89 1.14 -0.70 -16.25
C PRO A 89 0.05 0.33 -16.57
N SER A 90 -0.07 0.69 -17.83
CA SER A 90 -1.21 1.45 -18.32
C SER A 90 -2.39 0.51 -18.52
N GLY A 91 -3.40 0.62 -17.66
CA GLY A 91 -4.70 -0.03 -17.82
C GLY A 91 -4.77 -1.52 -17.47
N GLY A 92 -5.99 -2.00 -17.36
CA GLY A 92 -6.35 -3.38 -17.13
C GLY A 92 -6.59 -3.74 -15.66
N ARG A 93 -7.79 -4.31 -15.43
CA ARG A 93 -8.15 -4.92 -14.15
C ARG A 93 -7.26 -6.13 -13.91
N ALA A 94 -6.62 -6.20 -12.77
CA ALA A 94 -5.83 -7.33 -12.36
C ALA A 94 -6.52 -8.09 -11.24
N GLU A 95 -6.48 -9.39 -11.33
CA GLU A 95 -6.86 -10.23 -10.21
C GLU A 95 -5.76 -10.15 -9.13
N ALA A 96 -6.19 -9.93 -7.88
CA ALA A 96 -5.28 -9.90 -6.75
C ALA A 96 -4.75 -11.30 -6.45
N PRO A 97 -3.49 -11.43 -6.04
CA PRO A 97 -2.99 -12.72 -5.58
C PRO A 97 -3.69 -13.16 -4.29
N PRO A 98 -3.85 -14.48 -4.04
CA PRO A 98 -4.57 -15.00 -2.87
C PRO A 98 -4.11 -14.43 -1.52
N ALA A 99 -2.82 -14.12 -1.38
CA ALA A 99 -2.24 -13.60 -0.14
C ALA A 99 -2.78 -12.21 0.30
N VAL A 100 -3.43 -11.49 -0.61
CA VAL A 100 -4.03 -10.17 -0.35
C VAL A 100 -5.52 -10.15 -0.68
N TRP A 101 -6.15 -11.32 -0.79
CA TRP A 101 -7.58 -11.43 -1.03
C TRP A 101 -8.34 -10.97 0.22
N PRO A 102 -9.29 -10.02 0.10
CA PRO A 102 -9.98 -9.47 1.25
C PRO A 102 -11.07 -10.40 1.78
N GLU A 103 -11.42 -10.22 3.03
CA GLU A 103 -12.59 -10.81 3.68
C GLU A 103 -13.75 -9.80 3.65
N PRO A 104 -14.98 -10.23 3.28
CA PRO A 104 -16.15 -9.37 3.28
C PRO A 104 -16.70 -9.11 4.69
N GLY A 105 -17.52 -8.07 4.85
CA GLY A 105 -18.36 -7.84 6.03
C GLY A 105 -17.61 -7.40 7.29
N LYS A 106 -16.34 -6.99 7.19
CA LYS A 106 -15.60 -6.45 8.35
C LYS A 106 -16.13 -5.08 8.76
N PRO A 107 -16.29 -4.80 10.07
CA PRO A 107 -16.70 -3.48 10.55
C PRO A 107 -15.68 -2.40 10.22
N LEU A 108 -16.16 -1.21 9.80
CA LEU A 108 -15.29 -0.09 9.47
C LEU A 108 -14.29 0.28 10.59
N PRO A 109 -14.67 0.33 11.89
CA PRO A 109 -13.71 0.62 12.95
C PRO A 109 -12.55 -0.38 13.03
N GLU A 110 -12.82 -1.67 12.80
CA GLU A 110 -11.79 -2.73 12.74
C GLU A 110 -10.86 -2.51 11.54
N LEU A 111 -11.42 -2.31 10.35
CA LEU A 111 -10.66 -2.04 9.13
C LEU A 111 -9.73 -0.83 9.27
N VAL A 112 -10.22 0.26 9.87
CA VAL A 112 -9.43 1.48 10.11
C VAL A 112 -8.34 1.23 11.14
N ALA A 113 -8.61 0.49 12.21
CA ALA A 113 -7.64 0.14 13.23
C ALA A 113 -6.50 -0.73 12.64
N ASP A 114 -6.85 -1.76 11.86
CA ASP A 114 -5.89 -2.65 11.21
C ASP A 114 -5.01 -1.89 10.20
N MET A 115 -5.62 -1.00 9.42
CA MET A 115 -4.91 -0.16 8.45
C MET A 115 -3.91 0.79 9.13
N LYS A 116 -4.29 1.41 10.25
CA LYS A 116 -3.40 2.25 11.06
C LYS A 116 -2.26 1.43 11.67
N ALA A 117 -2.58 0.26 12.25
CA ALA A 117 -1.57 -0.64 12.82
C ALA A 117 -0.58 -1.18 11.76
N ALA A 118 -1.05 -1.47 10.54
CA ALA A 118 -0.17 -1.82 9.43
C ALA A 118 0.80 -0.68 9.10
N ARG A 119 0.32 0.57 8.99
CA ARG A 119 1.13 1.75 8.71
C ARG A 119 2.16 2.03 9.82
N GLU A 120 1.82 1.83 11.07
CA GLU A 120 2.75 1.92 12.20
C GLU A 120 3.92 0.91 12.06
N ARG A 121 3.60 -0.34 11.71
CA ARG A 121 4.63 -1.35 11.45
C ARG A 121 5.48 -1.02 10.21
N SER A 122 4.87 -0.43 9.19
CA SER A 122 5.56 0.00 7.97
C SER A 122 6.61 1.07 8.26
N ARG A 123 6.41 1.92 9.26
CA ARG A 123 7.40 2.91 9.70
C ARG A 123 8.74 2.26 10.02
N GLN A 124 8.74 1.11 10.69
CA GLN A 124 9.98 0.39 11.01
C GLN A 124 10.69 -0.13 9.74
N SER A 125 9.93 -0.58 8.75
CA SER A 125 10.49 -1.00 7.45
C SER A 125 11.09 0.18 6.68
N ILE A 126 10.46 1.34 6.72
CA ILE A 126 10.95 2.58 6.12
C ILE A 126 12.23 3.08 6.82
N GLU A 127 12.31 2.96 8.14
CA GLU A 127 13.54 3.29 8.88
C GLU A 127 14.69 2.35 8.53
N ARG A 128 14.41 1.07 8.32
CA ARG A 128 15.41 0.11 7.82
C ARG A 128 15.84 0.45 6.38
N LEU A 129 14.90 0.85 5.51
CA LEU A 129 15.21 1.30 4.16
C LEU A 129 16.13 2.52 4.16
N ALA A 130 15.95 3.46 5.11
CA ALA A 130 16.79 4.64 5.25
C ALA A 130 18.25 4.34 5.65
N ALA A 131 18.52 3.13 6.14
CA ALA A 131 19.85 2.71 6.55
C ALA A 131 20.64 1.97 5.45
N VAL A 132 19.98 1.54 4.36
CA VAL A 132 20.57 0.62 3.37
C VAL A 132 20.43 1.15 1.94
N ASP A 133 21.34 0.75 1.04
CA ASP A 133 21.17 0.96 -0.40
C ASP A 133 20.05 0.01 -0.93
N PRO A 134 18.87 0.51 -1.31
CA PRO A 134 17.78 -0.35 -1.74
C PRO A 134 17.96 -0.93 -3.15
N ARG A 135 18.79 -0.32 -3.99
CA ARG A 135 18.89 -0.63 -5.43
C ARG A 135 19.28 -2.07 -5.76
N PRO A 136 20.25 -2.71 -5.04
CA PRO A 136 20.56 -4.13 -5.26
C PRO A 136 19.61 -5.09 -4.54
N LEU A 137 18.75 -4.59 -3.65
CA LEU A 137 17.86 -5.36 -2.81
C LEU A 137 16.51 -5.55 -3.51
N THR A 138 16.40 -6.55 -4.36
CA THR A 138 15.25 -6.77 -5.24
C THR A 138 14.42 -7.97 -4.85
N PHE A 139 13.12 -7.91 -5.18
CA PHE A 139 12.19 -9.03 -5.05
C PHE A 139 11.20 -9.04 -6.24
N PRO A 140 10.86 -10.21 -6.80
CA PRO A 140 9.95 -10.28 -7.94
C PRO A 140 8.52 -9.92 -7.55
N HIS A 141 7.90 -9.04 -8.35
CA HIS A 141 6.47 -8.76 -8.30
C HIS A 141 5.78 -9.53 -9.45
N PRO A 142 4.61 -10.19 -9.23
CA PRO A 142 3.99 -11.08 -10.22
C PRO A 142 3.69 -10.44 -11.59
N ARG A 143 3.51 -9.10 -11.62
CA ARG A 143 3.13 -8.35 -12.82
C ARG A 143 4.13 -7.30 -13.27
N LEU A 144 5.01 -6.85 -12.39
CA LEU A 144 5.92 -5.73 -12.64
C LEU A 144 7.38 -6.17 -12.81
N GLY A 145 7.63 -7.47 -12.72
CA GLY A 145 8.99 -7.99 -12.74
C GLY A 145 9.74 -7.76 -11.44
N SER A 146 11.05 -7.63 -11.50
CA SER A 146 11.89 -7.41 -10.32
C SER A 146 11.82 -5.94 -9.90
N LEU A 147 11.42 -5.69 -8.67
CA LEU A 147 11.38 -4.36 -8.05
C LEU A 147 12.41 -4.29 -6.92
N ASP A 148 13.11 -3.16 -6.80
CA ASP A 148 13.91 -2.90 -5.62
C ASP A 148 13.04 -2.51 -4.41
N LEU A 149 13.62 -2.48 -3.20
CA LEU A 149 12.86 -2.22 -1.98
C LEU A 149 12.20 -0.83 -1.97
N ALA A 150 12.80 0.19 -2.59
CA ALA A 150 12.18 1.50 -2.68
C ALA A 150 10.98 1.46 -3.63
N GLN A 151 11.09 0.76 -4.76
CA GLN A 151 10.01 0.57 -5.73
C GLN A 151 8.82 -0.21 -5.13
N TRP A 152 9.06 -1.19 -4.25
CA TRP A 152 7.99 -1.88 -3.53
C TRP A 152 7.18 -0.92 -2.64
N TRP A 153 7.81 0.04 -1.98
CA TRP A 153 7.11 1.05 -1.19
C TRP A 153 6.46 2.14 -2.06
N MET A 154 7.07 2.52 -3.18
CA MET A 154 6.44 3.39 -4.18
C MET A 154 5.19 2.74 -4.78
N LEU A 155 5.25 1.42 -5.05
CA LEU A 155 4.09 0.65 -5.49
C LEU A 155 2.94 0.73 -4.47
N GLN A 156 3.24 0.65 -3.16
CA GLN A 156 2.20 0.75 -2.13
C GLN A 156 1.51 2.13 -2.16
N ALA A 157 2.24 3.23 -2.33
CA ALA A 157 1.64 4.56 -2.44
C ALA A 157 0.76 4.69 -3.70
N TRP A 158 1.24 4.21 -4.84
CA TRP A 158 0.47 4.17 -6.09
C TRP A 158 -0.78 3.29 -5.96
N HIS A 159 -0.67 2.14 -5.32
CA HIS A 159 -1.75 1.17 -5.10
C HIS A 159 -2.87 1.77 -4.23
N ASP A 160 -2.52 2.44 -3.13
CA ASP A 160 -3.47 3.20 -2.32
C ASP A 160 -4.21 4.25 -3.18
N GLY A 161 -3.49 4.91 -4.10
CA GLY A 161 -4.06 5.93 -4.99
C GLY A 161 -5.10 5.40 -5.95
N ILE A 162 -4.84 4.28 -6.64
CA ILE A 162 -5.82 3.68 -7.56
C ILE A 162 -7.05 3.16 -6.83
N HIS A 163 -6.88 2.60 -5.65
CA HIS A 163 -8.00 2.11 -4.85
C HIS A 163 -8.80 3.25 -4.17
N LEU A 164 -8.18 4.39 -3.89
CA LEU A 164 -8.91 5.60 -3.51
C LEU A 164 -9.90 6.03 -4.61
N GLU A 165 -9.47 6.02 -5.87
CA GLU A 165 -10.36 6.33 -6.98
C GLU A 165 -11.46 5.26 -7.16
N GLN A 166 -11.14 3.99 -6.89
CA GLN A 166 -12.15 2.93 -6.88
C GLN A 166 -13.20 3.14 -5.77
N VAL A 167 -12.80 3.51 -4.56
CA VAL A 167 -13.74 3.86 -3.47
C VAL A 167 -14.65 5.02 -3.89
N ARG A 168 -14.09 6.05 -4.51
CA ARG A 168 -14.88 7.19 -5.04
C ARG A 168 -15.86 6.75 -6.12
N GLY A 169 -15.43 5.84 -6.99
CA GLY A 169 -16.32 5.24 -7.99
C GLY A 169 -17.52 4.56 -7.34
N VAL A 170 -17.31 3.70 -6.33
CA VAL A 170 -18.40 3.05 -5.59
C VAL A 170 -19.36 4.08 -4.98
N LYS A 171 -18.82 5.13 -4.35
CA LYS A 171 -19.63 6.19 -3.71
C LYS A 171 -20.43 7.04 -4.71
N SER A 172 -20.03 7.05 -5.98
CA SER A 172 -20.73 7.80 -7.04
C SER A 172 -21.84 7.00 -7.73
N GLU A 173 -22.00 5.72 -7.40
CA GLU A 173 -23.07 4.89 -7.98
C GLU A 173 -24.46 5.39 -7.54
N PRO A 174 -25.45 5.39 -8.45
CA PRO A 174 -26.82 5.83 -8.13
C PRO A 174 -27.47 5.04 -6.99
N GLU A 175 -27.07 3.79 -6.80
CA GLU A 175 -27.62 2.88 -5.78
C GLU A 175 -26.76 2.87 -4.50
N PHE A 176 -25.77 3.76 -4.38
CA PHE A 176 -24.97 3.83 -3.16
C PHE A 176 -25.84 4.17 -1.95
N PRO A 177 -25.76 3.42 -0.83
CA PRO A 177 -26.66 3.62 0.30
C PRO A 177 -26.57 5.05 0.87
N PRO A 178 -27.70 5.67 1.23
CA PRO A 178 -27.68 6.98 1.87
C PRO A 178 -26.98 6.95 3.23
N ALA A 179 -26.55 8.12 3.71
CA ALA A 179 -25.90 8.28 5.01
C ALA A 179 -26.87 7.99 6.17
#